data_5046a0903d8b039b0a2314f70de22d61
#
_entry.id   5046a0903d8b039b0a2314f70de22d61
#
_cell.length_a   1.000
_cell.length_b   1.000
_cell.length_c   1.000
_cell.angle_alpha   90.00
_cell.angle_beta   90.00
_cell.angle_gamma   90.00
#
_symmetry.space_group_name_H-M   'P 1'
#
loop_
_entity.id
_entity.type
_entity.pdbx_description
1 polymer ?
#
loop_
_entity_poly.entity_id
_entity_poly.type
_entity_poly.pdbx_seq_one_letter_code
_entity_poly.pdbx_strand_id
1 'polypeptide(L)'
;YSGYSPGVELQARLLSSVLDEQVPYAPSGGWLIGTIACLLLAVISLQLALLRGRYAMLGLPLMAAFSPMLSLGFHGVMLINFGLWIGWVATALFGFLTSSLLLLVEHARIRRERFRVVQNLTSYLPIETAKKVAFESPSSLIQAERRDVTLLSADLRNFSAIGERRPPEESA
;
A
#
# COMPACT_ATOMS: atom_id res chain seq x y z
N TYR A 1 -9.65 -30.59 43.13
CA TYR A 1 -9.45 -31.81 42.31
C TYR A 1 -9.47 -31.35 40.84
N SER A 2 -8.35 -31.27 40.24
CA SER A 2 -8.14 -30.88 38.84
C SER A 2 -8.77 -31.93 37.94
N GLY A 3 -9.75 -31.52 37.17
CA GLY A 3 -10.50 -32.35 36.25
C GLY A 3 -9.69 -32.92 35.10
N TYR A 4 -9.01 -34.01 35.35
CA TYR A 4 -8.59 -34.91 34.29
C TYR A 4 -9.80 -35.75 33.89
N SER A 5 -10.48 -35.34 32.83
CA SER A 5 -11.54 -36.21 32.26
C SER A 5 -10.87 -37.45 31.68
N PRO A 6 -11.26 -38.66 32.09
CA PRO A 6 -10.78 -39.88 31.45
C PRO A 6 -11.04 -39.82 29.94
N GLY A 7 -10.13 -40.36 29.12
CA GLY A 7 -10.24 -40.29 27.65
C GLY A 7 -11.56 -40.79 27.09
N VAL A 8 -12.22 -41.76 27.81
CA VAL A 8 -13.54 -42.24 27.48
C VAL A 8 -14.63 -41.17 27.63
N GLU A 9 -14.53 -40.31 28.65
CA GLU A 9 -15.50 -39.22 28.87
C GLU A 9 -15.35 -38.13 27.80
N LEU A 10 -14.11 -37.85 27.37
CA LEU A 10 -13.83 -36.93 26.26
C LEU A 10 -14.40 -37.49 24.95
N GLN A 11 -14.22 -38.78 24.69
CA GLN A 11 -14.79 -39.44 23.51
C GLN A 11 -16.32 -39.47 23.54
N ALA A 12 -16.91 -39.71 24.71
CA ALA A 12 -18.37 -39.67 24.87
C ALA A 12 -18.93 -38.28 24.62
N ARG A 13 -18.27 -37.24 25.12
CA ARG A 13 -18.66 -35.83 24.86
C ARG A 13 -18.52 -35.46 23.39
N LEU A 14 -17.44 -35.90 22.73
CA LEU A 14 -17.28 -35.70 21.29
C LEU A 14 -18.37 -36.42 20.50
N LEU A 15 -18.69 -37.67 20.87
CA LEU A 15 -19.73 -38.42 20.20
C LEU A 15 -21.10 -37.77 20.39
N SER A 16 -21.43 -37.33 21.61
CA SER A 16 -22.71 -36.63 21.88
C SER A 16 -22.80 -35.32 21.10
N SER A 17 -21.70 -34.53 21.00
CA SER A 17 -21.69 -33.28 20.23
C SER A 17 -21.88 -33.51 18.71
N VAL A 18 -21.38 -34.63 18.20
CA VAL A 18 -21.62 -35.04 16.79
C VAL A 18 -23.05 -35.47 16.57
N LEU A 19 -23.64 -36.25 17.53
CA LEU A 19 -25.03 -36.72 17.46
C LEU A 19 -26.04 -35.57 17.62
N ASP A 20 -25.72 -34.58 18.46
CA ASP A 20 -26.53 -33.38 18.68
C ASP A 20 -26.34 -32.29 17.60
N GLU A 21 -25.63 -32.60 16.50
CA GLU A 21 -25.32 -31.66 15.41
C GLU A 21 -24.66 -30.32 15.88
N GLN A 22 -24.01 -30.33 17.05
CA GLN A 22 -23.35 -29.17 17.64
C GLN A 22 -21.93 -28.99 17.15
N VAL A 23 -21.44 -29.85 16.25
CA VAL A 23 -20.09 -29.74 15.68
C VAL A 23 -20.11 -28.77 14.50
N PRO A 24 -19.28 -27.73 14.53
CA PRO A 24 -19.14 -26.86 13.38
C PRO A 24 -18.73 -27.66 12.14
N TYR A 25 -19.44 -27.47 11.05
CA TYR A 25 -19.10 -28.16 9.79
C TYR A 25 -18.61 -27.19 8.74
N ALA A 26 -17.69 -27.65 7.89
CA ALA A 26 -17.25 -26.91 6.73
C ALA A 26 -18.16 -27.23 5.55
N PRO A 27 -18.94 -26.26 5.04
CA PRO A 27 -19.81 -26.50 3.89
C PRO A 27 -18.97 -26.82 2.66
N SER A 28 -19.46 -27.72 1.80
CA SER A 28 -18.78 -28.11 0.54
C SER A 28 -18.48 -26.92 -0.40
N GLY A 29 -19.27 -25.84 -0.28
CA GLY A 29 -19.06 -24.57 -1.02
C GLY A 29 -18.32 -23.47 -0.24
N GLY A 30 -17.79 -23.76 0.96
CA GLY A 30 -17.13 -22.75 1.82
C GLY A 30 -15.93 -22.05 1.15
N TRP A 31 -15.25 -22.74 0.25
CA TRP A 31 -14.18 -22.16 -0.55
C TRP A 31 -14.65 -21.02 -1.48
N LEU A 32 -15.91 -21.10 -2.00
CA LEU A 32 -16.49 -20.02 -2.82
C LEU A 32 -16.63 -18.72 -2.03
N ILE A 33 -17.06 -18.80 -0.78
CA ILE A 33 -17.20 -17.64 0.11
C ILE A 33 -15.82 -17.00 0.31
N GLY A 34 -14.78 -17.80 0.56
CA GLY A 34 -13.41 -17.33 0.69
C GLY A 34 -12.88 -16.67 -0.58
N THR A 35 -13.13 -17.27 -1.76
CA THR A 35 -12.67 -16.69 -3.03
C THR A 35 -13.38 -15.37 -3.36
N ILE A 36 -14.68 -15.27 -3.13
CA ILE A 36 -15.44 -14.03 -3.32
C ILE A 36 -14.90 -12.94 -2.38
N ALA A 37 -14.66 -13.27 -1.11
CA ALA A 37 -14.07 -12.32 -0.16
C ALA A 37 -12.68 -11.85 -0.59
N CYS A 38 -11.81 -12.75 -1.08
CA CYS A 38 -10.51 -12.40 -1.63
C CYS A 38 -10.62 -11.45 -2.83
N LEU A 39 -11.54 -11.73 -3.77
CA LEU A 39 -11.76 -10.87 -4.94
C LEU A 39 -12.25 -9.47 -4.54
N LEU A 40 -13.19 -9.39 -3.59
CA LEU A 40 -13.67 -8.10 -3.07
C LEU A 40 -12.54 -7.30 -2.41
N LEU A 41 -11.73 -7.94 -1.57
CA LEU A 41 -10.58 -7.30 -0.94
C LEU A 41 -9.55 -6.83 -1.98
N ALA A 42 -9.29 -7.62 -3.02
CA ALA A 42 -8.39 -7.24 -4.11
C ALA A 42 -8.92 -6.01 -4.88
N VAL A 43 -10.21 -6.01 -5.23
CA VAL A 43 -10.85 -4.88 -5.92
C VAL A 43 -10.81 -3.62 -5.08
N ILE A 44 -11.16 -3.69 -3.79
CA ILE A 44 -11.13 -2.53 -2.87
C ILE A 44 -9.70 -2.00 -2.74
N SER A 45 -8.72 -2.88 -2.53
CA SER A 45 -7.31 -2.49 -2.41
C SER A 45 -6.79 -1.85 -3.70
N LEU A 46 -7.18 -2.38 -4.86
CA LEU A 46 -6.84 -1.81 -6.16
C LEU A 46 -7.48 -0.43 -6.37
N GLN A 47 -8.76 -0.26 -6.02
CA GLN A 47 -9.43 1.04 -6.09
C GLN A 47 -8.74 2.08 -5.20
N LEU A 48 -8.36 1.71 -3.98
CA LEU A 48 -7.61 2.59 -3.09
C LEU A 48 -6.25 2.98 -3.69
N ALA A 49 -5.54 2.05 -4.31
CA ALA A 49 -4.28 2.33 -5.00
C ALA A 49 -4.47 3.26 -6.21
N LEU A 50 -5.58 3.14 -6.94
CA LEU A 50 -5.91 4.00 -8.09
C LEU A 50 -6.28 5.43 -7.69
N LEU A 51 -6.85 5.65 -6.49
CA LEU A 51 -7.15 6.99 -5.96
C LEU A 51 -5.90 7.85 -5.72
N ARG A 52 -4.73 7.26 -5.66
CA ARG A 52 -3.39 7.89 -5.54
C ARG A 52 -3.25 8.89 -4.38
N GLY A 53 -2.00 9.25 -4.08
CA GLY A 53 -1.70 10.28 -3.08
C GLY A 53 -2.09 9.86 -1.66
N ARG A 54 -2.62 10.82 -0.88
CA ARG A 54 -2.90 10.62 0.55
C ARG A 54 -3.92 9.53 0.85
N TYR A 55 -4.89 9.30 -0.04
CA TYR A 55 -5.90 8.26 0.17
C TYR A 55 -5.31 6.85 0.06
N ALA A 56 -4.43 6.61 -0.91
CA ALA A 56 -3.70 5.35 -1.02
C ALA A 56 -2.75 5.14 0.17
N MET A 57 -2.02 6.19 0.57
CA MET A 57 -1.07 6.11 1.69
C MET A 57 -1.72 5.82 3.05
N LEU A 58 -2.95 6.28 3.28
CA LEU A 58 -3.69 6.00 4.51
C LEU A 58 -4.55 4.74 4.38
N GLY A 59 -5.22 4.56 3.25
CA GLY A 59 -6.16 3.47 3.03
C GLY A 59 -5.51 2.10 2.96
N LEU A 60 -4.38 1.95 2.27
CA LEU A 60 -3.71 0.66 2.12
C LEU A 60 -3.17 0.08 3.44
N PRO A 61 -2.48 0.84 4.32
CA PRO A 61 -2.09 0.32 5.63
C PRO A 61 -3.29 0.03 6.53
N LEU A 62 -4.36 0.81 6.47
CA LEU A 62 -5.60 0.51 7.19
C LEU A 62 -6.20 -0.81 6.69
N MET A 63 -6.29 -1.02 5.37
CA MET A 63 -6.76 -2.29 4.80
C MET A 63 -5.87 -3.46 5.21
N ALA A 64 -4.56 -3.31 5.23
CA ALA A 64 -3.63 -4.35 5.68
C ALA A 64 -3.87 -4.72 7.15
N ALA A 65 -4.10 -3.72 8.02
CA ALA A 65 -4.34 -3.94 9.44
C ALA A 65 -5.73 -4.52 9.74
N PHE A 66 -6.77 -4.01 9.07
CA PHE A 66 -8.15 -4.37 9.38
C PHE A 66 -8.68 -5.59 8.62
N SER A 67 -8.12 -5.95 7.45
CA SER A 67 -8.60 -7.11 6.71
C SER A 67 -8.51 -8.44 7.47
N PRO A 68 -7.45 -8.74 8.25
CA PRO A 68 -7.43 -9.92 9.10
C PRO A 68 -8.48 -9.90 10.21
N MET A 69 -8.69 -8.73 10.83
CA MET A 69 -9.67 -8.58 11.91
C MET A 69 -11.10 -8.75 11.37
N LEU A 70 -11.41 -8.17 10.20
CA LEU A 70 -12.70 -8.33 9.54
C LEU A 70 -12.96 -9.79 9.15
N SER A 71 -11.94 -10.46 8.60
CA SER A 71 -12.03 -11.86 8.21
C SER A 71 -12.28 -12.78 9.42
N LEU A 72 -11.57 -12.54 10.52
CA LEU A 72 -11.75 -13.27 11.78
C LEU A 72 -13.12 -12.97 12.39
N GLY A 73 -13.55 -11.72 12.42
CA GLY A 73 -14.87 -11.32 12.91
C GLY A 73 -16.02 -11.95 12.13
N PHE A 74 -15.91 -11.95 10.80
CA PHE A 74 -16.89 -12.61 9.92
C PHE A 74 -16.94 -14.11 10.17
N HIS A 75 -15.77 -14.77 10.30
CA HIS A 75 -15.70 -16.19 10.66
C HIS A 75 -16.38 -16.47 12.01
N GLY A 76 -16.10 -15.63 13.04
CA GLY A 76 -16.71 -15.76 14.36
C GLY A 76 -18.25 -15.66 14.31
N VAL A 77 -18.79 -14.69 13.55
CA VAL A 77 -20.24 -14.55 13.36
C VAL A 77 -20.84 -15.79 12.68
N MET A 78 -20.20 -16.31 11.64
CA MET A 78 -20.66 -17.51 10.94
C MET A 78 -20.57 -18.76 11.81
N LEU A 79 -19.53 -18.86 12.62
CA LEU A 79 -19.37 -19.99 13.55
C LEU A 79 -20.42 -19.97 14.66
N ILE A 80 -20.65 -18.82 15.29
CA ILE A 80 -21.53 -18.70 16.45
C ILE A 80 -23.02 -18.84 16.05
N ASN A 81 -23.43 -18.18 14.96
CA ASN A 81 -24.85 -18.12 14.59
C ASN A 81 -25.30 -19.28 13.69
N PHE A 82 -24.38 -19.82 12.88
CA PHE A 82 -24.74 -20.82 11.86
C PHE A 82 -23.98 -22.14 12.01
N GLY A 83 -23.03 -22.24 12.95
CA GLY A 83 -22.20 -23.44 13.10
C GLY A 83 -21.25 -23.68 11.89
N LEU A 84 -21.06 -22.69 11.04
CA LEU A 84 -20.30 -22.81 9.79
C LEU A 84 -18.81 -22.48 9.99
N TRP A 85 -17.96 -23.44 9.66
CA TRP A 85 -16.52 -23.23 9.62
C TRP A 85 -16.10 -22.71 8.25
N ILE A 86 -15.72 -21.42 8.18
CA ILE A 86 -15.20 -20.78 6.96
C ILE A 86 -13.69 -20.55 7.11
N GLY A 87 -12.92 -20.89 6.08
CA GLY A 87 -11.46 -20.72 6.06
C GLY A 87 -11.05 -19.24 6.03
N TRP A 88 -11.03 -18.58 7.18
CA TRP A 88 -10.72 -17.13 7.29
C TRP A 88 -9.24 -16.81 7.12
N VAL A 89 -8.33 -17.74 7.42
CA VAL A 89 -6.87 -17.52 7.42
C VAL A 89 -6.36 -17.16 6.02
N ALA A 90 -6.81 -17.89 5.00
CA ALA A 90 -6.42 -17.63 3.62
C ALA A 90 -6.88 -16.24 3.16
N THR A 91 -8.12 -15.86 3.49
CA THR A 91 -8.67 -14.53 3.17
C THR A 91 -7.93 -13.42 3.90
N ALA A 92 -7.60 -13.62 5.18
CA ALA A 92 -6.85 -12.69 6.00
C ALA A 92 -5.43 -12.45 5.44
N LEU A 93 -4.71 -13.54 5.14
CA LEU A 93 -3.37 -13.48 4.54
C LEU A 93 -3.40 -12.82 3.17
N PHE A 94 -4.37 -13.16 2.34
CA PHE A 94 -4.51 -12.57 1.01
C PHE A 94 -4.73 -11.06 1.11
N GLY A 95 -5.66 -10.59 1.94
CA GLY A 95 -5.94 -9.16 2.13
C GLY A 95 -4.72 -8.41 2.67
N PHE A 96 -4.03 -8.97 3.66
CA PHE A 96 -2.80 -8.40 4.20
C PHE A 96 -1.68 -8.30 3.16
N LEU A 97 -1.38 -9.39 2.46
CA LEU A 97 -0.30 -9.43 1.47
C LEU A 97 -0.58 -8.51 0.27
N THR A 98 -1.81 -8.54 -0.25
CA THR A 98 -2.20 -7.69 -1.39
C THR A 98 -2.09 -6.22 -1.05
N SER A 99 -2.64 -5.80 0.10
CA SER A 99 -2.58 -4.40 0.55
C SER A 99 -1.14 -3.95 0.85
N SER A 100 -0.32 -4.82 1.45
CA SER A 100 1.09 -4.54 1.73
C SER A 100 1.91 -4.42 0.45
N LEU A 101 1.68 -5.28 -0.53
CA LEU A 101 2.36 -5.22 -1.83
C LEU A 101 2.01 -3.93 -2.58
N LEU A 102 0.73 -3.57 -2.64
CA LEU A 102 0.29 -2.32 -3.26
C LEU A 102 0.87 -1.10 -2.56
N LEU A 103 0.98 -1.11 -1.23
CA LEU A 103 1.63 -0.06 -0.45
C LEU A 103 3.11 0.08 -0.82
N LEU A 104 3.83 -1.02 -0.96
CA LEU A 104 5.23 -1.01 -1.39
C LEU A 104 5.40 -0.44 -2.81
N VAL A 105 4.51 -0.83 -3.73
CA VAL A 105 4.50 -0.29 -5.10
C VAL A 105 4.25 1.21 -5.09
N GLU A 106 3.27 1.70 -4.32
CA GLU A 106 2.97 3.13 -4.21
C GLU A 106 4.14 3.91 -3.59
N HIS A 107 4.77 3.38 -2.55
CA HIS A 107 5.97 3.98 -1.98
C HIS A 107 7.13 4.05 -2.99
N ALA A 108 7.36 2.98 -3.74
CA ALA A 108 8.40 2.96 -4.77
C ALA A 108 8.11 3.99 -5.87
N ARG A 109 6.84 4.13 -6.26
CA ARG A 109 6.38 5.11 -7.24
C ARG A 109 6.62 6.55 -6.78
N ILE A 110 6.20 6.90 -5.56
CA ILE A 110 6.40 8.24 -4.99
C ILE A 110 7.89 8.58 -4.92
N ARG A 111 8.74 7.62 -4.51
CA ARG A 111 10.19 7.81 -4.51
C ARG A 111 10.74 8.09 -5.90
N ARG A 112 10.30 7.36 -6.93
CA ARG A 112 10.72 7.57 -8.32
C ARG A 112 10.29 8.94 -8.84
N GLU A 113 9.06 9.37 -8.56
CA GLU A 113 8.55 10.68 -8.96
C GLU A 113 9.39 11.80 -8.32
N ARG A 114 9.66 11.73 -7.02
CA ARG A 114 10.53 12.69 -6.33
C ARG A 114 11.95 12.71 -6.91
N PHE A 115 12.52 11.56 -7.19
CA PHE A 115 13.87 11.47 -7.77
C PHE A 115 13.92 12.11 -9.16
N ARG A 116 12.90 11.90 -10.00
CA ARG A 116 12.79 12.57 -11.32
C ARG A 116 12.69 14.09 -11.18
N VAL A 117 11.93 14.59 -10.21
CA VAL A 117 11.84 16.03 -9.94
C VAL A 117 13.22 16.59 -9.56
N VAL A 118 13.94 15.92 -8.66
CA VAL A 118 15.31 16.33 -8.29
C VAL A 118 16.22 16.36 -9.52
N GLN A 119 16.23 15.31 -10.33
CA GLN A 119 17.07 15.25 -11.53
C GLN A 119 16.76 16.38 -12.50
N ASN A 120 15.49 16.67 -12.75
CA ASN A 120 15.10 17.77 -13.64
C ASN A 120 15.52 19.12 -13.07
N LEU A 121 15.39 19.33 -11.75
CA LEU A 121 15.77 20.58 -11.11
C LEU A 121 17.29 20.78 -11.04
N THR A 122 18.09 19.72 -10.96
CA THR A 122 19.56 19.82 -10.92
C THR A 122 20.17 20.34 -12.22
N SER A 123 19.43 20.30 -13.33
CA SER A 123 19.85 20.94 -14.59
C SER A 123 19.81 22.47 -14.51
N TYR A 124 19.05 23.05 -13.57
CA TYR A 124 18.84 24.49 -13.44
C TYR A 124 19.26 25.05 -12.08
N LEU A 125 19.34 24.23 -11.06
CA LEU A 125 19.60 24.64 -9.67
C LEU A 125 20.71 23.79 -9.06
N PRO A 126 21.49 24.36 -8.11
CA PRO A 126 22.44 23.59 -7.31
C PRO A 126 21.72 22.42 -6.61
N ILE A 127 22.40 21.27 -6.50
CA ILE A 127 21.82 20.01 -6.02
C ILE A 127 21.17 20.14 -4.64
N GLU A 128 21.72 20.97 -3.76
CA GLU A 128 21.17 21.21 -2.42
C GLU A 128 19.84 21.96 -2.47
N THR A 129 19.74 22.96 -3.35
CA THR A 129 18.51 23.72 -3.57
C THR A 129 17.44 22.85 -4.23
N ALA A 130 17.83 22.05 -5.24
CA ALA A 130 16.93 21.11 -5.90
C ALA A 130 16.35 20.08 -4.93
N LYS A 131 17.17 19.55 -4.01
CA LYS A 131 16.71 18.65 -2.95
C LYS A 131 15.73 19.35 -1.98
N LYS A 132 16.04 20.56 -1.52
CA LYS A 132 15.14 21.34 -0.66
C LYS A 132 13.78 21.53 -1.32
N VAL A 133 13.74 21.98 -2.58
CA VAL A 133 12.50 22.19 -3.33
C VAL A 133 11.71 20.89 -3.52
N ALA A 134 12.37 19.76 -3.71
CA ALA A 134 11.70 18.47 -3.95
C ALA A 134 11.18 17.79 -2.69
N PHE A 135 11.81 18.03 -1.53
CA PHE A 135 11.51 17.29 -0.29
C PHE A 135 10.88 18.14 0.82
N GLU A 136 11.07 19.46 0.80
CA GLU A 136 10.52 20.36 1.79
C GLU A 136 9.18 20.97 1.33
N SER A 137 8.29 21.27 2.26
CA SER A 137 7.01 21.90 1.95
C SER A 137 7.21 23.34 1.46
N PRO A 138 6.45 23.81 0.45
CA PRO A 138 6.61 25.13 -0.13
C PRO A 138 6.55 26.30 0.86
N SER A 139 5.87 26.11 1.99
CA SER A 139 5.69 27.15 3.02
C SER A 139 6.94 27.47 3.82
N SER A 140 7.94 26.59 3.86
CA SER A 140 9.20 26.81 4.59
C SER A 140 10.32 27.34 3.69
N LEU A 141 10.13 27.35 2.37
CA LEU A 141 11.17 27.61 1.38
C LEU A 141 11.32 29.08 0.97
N ILE A 142 10.37 29.94 1.31
CA ILE A 142 10.36 31.34 0.89
C ILE A 142 10.76 32.25 2.07
N GLN A 143 11.72 31.82 2.88
CA GLN A 143 12.46 32.78 3.69
C GLN A 143 13.55 33.39 2.83
N ALA A 144 13.34 34.69 2.46
CA ALA A 144 14.37 35.46 1.79
C ALA A 144 15.62 35.51 2.68
N GLU A 145 16.66 34.82 2.27
CA GLU A 145 17.94 34.80 2.98
C GLU A 145 18.89 35.77 2.29
N ARG A 146 19.49 36.66 3.06
CA ARG A 146 20.47 37.59 2.53
C ARG A 146 21.81 36.84 2.44
N ARG A 147 22.32 36.69 1.24
CA ARG A 147 23.62 36.07 0.97
C ARG A 147 24.48 36.98 0.10
N ASP A 148 25.75 37.00 0.36
CA ASP A 148 26.73 37.63 -0.53
C ASP A 148 26.96 36.66 -1.70
N VAL A 149 26.64 37.13 -2.89
CA VAL A 149 26.76 36.35 -4.13
C VAL A 149 27.60 37.09 -5.16
N THR A 150 28.43 36.37 -5.84
CA THR A 150 29.17 36.88 -7.01
C THR A 150 28.42 36.48 -8.26
N LEU A 151 27.97 37.45 -9.04
CA LEU A 151 27.32 37.23 -10.32
C LEU A 151 28.34 37.35 -11.43
N LEU A 152 28.56 36.25 -12.18
CA LEU A 152 29.33 36.23 -13.41
C LEU A 152 28.36 36.19 -14.59
N SER A 153 28.37 37.22 -15.43
CA SER A 153 27.62 37.25 -16.68
C SER A 153 28.60 37.12 -17.86
N ALA A 154 28.39 36.09 -18.67
CA ALA A 154 29.15 35.87 -19.89
C ALA A 154 28.19 35.71 -21.06
N ASP A 155 28.50 36.31 -22.17
CA ASP A 155 27.71 36.24 -23.40
C ASP A 155 28.63 35.93 -24.60
N LEU A 156 28.08 35.13 -25.52
CA LEU A 156 28.81 34.76 -26.75
C LEU A 156 28.54 35.77 -27.83
N ARG A 157 29.63 36.46 -28.31
CA ARG A 157 29.52 37.36 -29.44
C ARG A 157 29.10 36.59 -30.69
N ASN A 158 28.16 37.14 -31.46
CA ASN A 158 27.61 36.56 -32.70
C ASN A 158 26.92 35.20 -32.54
N PHE A 159 26.38 34.89 -31.38
CA PHE A 159 25.64 33.63 -31.15
C PHE A 159 24.48 33.46 -32.15
N SER A 160 23.71 34.52 -32.39
CA SER A 160 22.58 34.50 -33.35
C SER A 160 23.07 34.18 -34.81
N ALA A 161 24.20 34.74 -35.23
CA ALA A 161 24.73 34.46 -36.56
C ALA A 161 25.34 33.05 -36.69
N ILE A 162 25.77 32.44 -35.59
CA ILE A 162 26.24 31.05 -35.55
C ILE A 162 25.03 30.10 -35.61
N GLY A 163 23.93 30.42 -34.89
CA GLY A 163 22.68 29.62 -34.86
C GLY A 163 21.94 29.62 -36.21
N GLU A 164 21.99 30.73 -36.98
CA GLU A 164 21.38 30.79 -38.32
C GLU A 164 22.09 29.92 -39.38
N ARG A 165 23.37 29.60 -39.15
CA ARG A 165 24.19 28.81 -40.10
C ARG A 165 24.32 27.33 -39.75
N ARG A 166 23.78 26.89 -38.61
CA ARG A 166 23.84 25.48 -38.16
C ARG A 166 22.48 24.90 -37.97
N PRO A 167 22.31 23.57 -38.18
CA PRO A 167 21.07 22.90 -37.83
C PRO A 167 20.80 22.99 -36.30
N PRO A 168 19.52 23.03 -35.87
CA PRO A 168 19.13 23.25 -34.46
C PRO A 168 19.79 22.29 -33.49
N GLU A 169 20.09 21.06 -33.96
CA GLU A 169 20.69 19.98 -33.17
C GLU A 169 22.16 20.23 -32.79
N GLU A 170 22.86 21.09 -33.53
CA GLU A 170 24.27 21.50 -33.27
C GLU A 170 24.37 22.83 -32.53
N SER A 171 23.23 23.53 -32.33
CA SER A 171 23.19 24.87 -31.73
C SER A 171 22.75 24.87 -30.27
N ALA A 172 22.34 23.69 -29.71
CA ALA A 172 21.86 23.52 -28.34
C ALA A 172 23.01 23.04 -27.38
#